data_ad0ce313b70791a2b2d9574433a67fd3
#
_entry.id   ad0ce313b70791a2b2d9574433a67fd3
#
_cell.length_a   1.000
_cell.length_b   1.000
_cell.length_c   1.000
_cell.angle_alpha   90.00
_cell.angle_beta   90.00
_cell.angle_gamma   90.00
#
_symmetry.space_group_name_H-M   'P 1'
#
loop_
_entity.id
_entity.type
_entity.pdbx_description
1 polymer ?
#
loop_
_entity_poly.entity_id
_entity_poly.type
_entity_poly.pdbx_seq_one_letter_code
_entity_poly.pdbx_strand_id
1 'polypeptide(L)'
;MIEITSFEDIKQIRMSREMGGKPLYWVAAYLVDGLLIDTGCSYTVEELMSYLETNPPTMVVNTHYHEDHIAANHHIQERFGINIYAHQEAIPLIGQRLPLFPYQEMVWGYPEPSTVLPIPSIIRTNRFIFEVIETPGHSKDHIVLVERSKGWCFSGDIFVNKTIKTIRQEEDMAITINSLRRLAALKTNRLILLTALGRIFDNGREELKSFDSFIQDLAQKALKLKFRGYSVQEIMADLFGGEDPRASLTNNQFSTENLIRSVLMMK
;
A
#
# COMPACT_ATOMS: atom_id res chain seq x y z
N MET A 1 -1.70 -17.73 7.22
CA MET A 1 -0.22 -18.00 7.11
C MET A 1 0.55 -16.71 7.30
N ILE A 2 1.58 -16.75 8.15
CA ILE A 2 2.42 -15.60 8.49
C ILE A 2 3.89 -15.96 8.34
N GLU A 3 4.71 -15.04 7.83
CA GLU A 3 6.17 -15.15 7.74
C GLU A 3 6.82 -13.92 8.38
N ILE A 4 7.77 -14.14 9.29
CA ILE A 4 8.45 -13.07 10.00
C ILE A 4 9.93 -13.09 9.65
N THR A 5 10.43 -11.97 9.15
CA THR A 5 11.83 -11.76 8.83
C THR A 5 12.36 -10.50 9.50
N SER A 6 13.67 -10.33 9.52
CA SER A 6 14.30 -9.13 10.08
C SER A 6 15.09 -8.41 9.01
N PHE A 7 14.95 -7.11 8.97
CA PHE A 7 15.75 -6.23 8.16
C PHE A 7 16.24 -5.06 9.04
N GLU A 8 17.51 -5.00 9.31
CA GLU A 8 18.11 -4.05 10.29
C GLU A 8 17.37 -4.12 11.65
N ASP A 9 16.82 -3.00 12.14
CA ASP A 9 16.03 -2.93 13.39
C ASP A 9 14.54 -3.22 13.19
N ILE A 10 14.12 -3.65 12.00
CA ILE A 10 12.73 -3.82 11.60
C ILE A 10 12.36 -5.31 11.58
N LYS A 11 11.21 -5.66 12.15
CA LYS A 11 10.56 -6.96 11.90
C LYS A 11 9.54 -6.76 10.78
N GLN A 12 9.75 -7.43 9.67
CA GLN A 12 8.79 -7.53 8.59
C GLN A 12 7.88 -8.72 8.84
N ILE A 13 6.58 -8.50 8.80
CA ILE A 13 5.54 -9.48 9.08
C ILE A 13 4.72 -9.62 7.79
N ARG A 14 5.00 -10.66 7.00
CA ARG A 14 4.25 -10.96 5.79
C ARG A 14 3.08 -11.88 6.11
N MET A 15 1.92 -11.56 5.57
CA MET A 15 0.66 -12.22 5.87
C MET A 15 -0.10 -12.53 4.59
N SER A 16 -0.75 -13.70 4.54
CA SER A 16 -1.60 -14.09 3.42
C SER A 16 -2.64 -15.10 3.87
N ARG A 17 -3.85 -14.99 3.33
CA ARG A 17 -4.78 -16.12 3.37
C ARG A 17 -4.16 -17.29 2.62
N GLU A 18 -4.26 -18.48 3.21
CA GLU A 18 -3.87 -19.74 2.58
C GLU A 18 -5.08 -20.43 1.95
N MET A 19 -4.95 -20.87 0.71
CA MET A 19 -5.93 -21.72 0.05
C MET A 19 -5.21 -22.85 -0.70
N GLY A 20 -5.58 -24.11 -0.41
CA GLY A 20 -4.96 -25.27 -1.05
C GLY A 20 -3.44 -25.37 -0.81
N GLY A 21 -2.95 -24.97 0.36
CA GLY A 21 -1.54 -25.00 0.73
C GLY A 21 -0.69 -23.89 0.09
N LYS A 22 -1.32 -22.85 -0.50
CA LYS A 22 -0.61 -21.74 -1.15
C LYS A 22 -1.13 -20.38 -0.67
N PRO A 23 -0.25 -19.37 -0.53
CA PRO A 23 -0.68 -18.02 -0.25
C PRO A 23 -1.44 -17.46 -1.46
N LEU A 24 -2.55 -16.77 -1.20
CA LEU A 24 -3.31 -16.08 -2.26
C LEU A 24 -2.66 -14.76 -2.66
N TYR A 25 -2.39 -13.92 -1.67
CA TYR A 25 -1.82 -12.59 -1.88
C TYR A 25 -1.10 -12.14 -0.62
N TRP A 26 0.17 -11.79 -0.73
CA TRP A 26 0.96 -11.32 0.39
C TRP A 26 0.74 -9.84 0.66
N VAL A 27 0.53 -9.52 1.94
CA VAL A 27 0.59 -8.16 2.49
C VAL A 27 1.60 -8.13 3.62
N ALA A 28 2.14 -6.98 3.96
CA ALA A 28 3.16 -6.85 4.99
C ALA A 28 2.84 -5.72 5.97
N ALA A 29 3.00 -6.02 7.25
CA ALA A 29 3.13 -5.07 8.33
C ALA A 29 4.59 -4.99 8.79
N TYR A 30 4.95 -3.92 9.48
CA TYR A 30 6.31 -3.70 9.95
C TYR A 30 6.30 -3.28 11.42
N LEU A 31 7.06 -3.99 12.25
CA LEU A 31 7.26 -3.63 13.66
C LEU A 31 8.67 -3.11 13.88
N VAL A 32 8.80 -1.89 14.39
CA VAL A 32 10.07 -1.23 14.68
C VAL A 32 9.98 -0.40 15.95
N ASP A 33 10.77 -0.77 16.96
CA ASP A 33 10.87 -0.06 18.25
C ASP A 33 9.50 0.26 18.88
N GLY A 34 8.57 -0.72 18.86
CA GLY A 34 7.20 -0.59 19.38
C GLY A 34 6.19 0.07 18.44
N LEU A 35 6.61 0.64 17.32
CA LEU A 35 5.70 1.12 16.29
C LEU A 35 5.34 -0.03 15.33
N LEU A 36 4.05 -0.35 15.24
CA LEU A 36 3.51 -1.26 14.23
C LEU A 36 2.91 -0.43 13.08
N ILE A 37 3.38 -0.67 11.87
CA ILE A 37 2.91 -0.02 10.64
C ILE A 37 2.07 -1.03 9.87
N ASP A 38 0.78 -0.74 9.71
CA ASP A 38 -0.28 -1.62 9.20
C ASP A 38 -0.51 -2.88 10.04
N THR A 39 -1.64 -3.55 9.82
CA THR A 39 -2.09 -4.67 10.65
C THR A 39 -2.61 -5.87 9.84
N GLY A 40 -2.35 -5.90 8.54
CA GLY A 40 -2.60 -7.04 7.67
C GLY A 40 -4.06 -7.33 7.37
N CYS A 41 -4.36 -8.59 7.04
CA CYS A 41 -5.65 -9.06 6.59
C CYS A 41 -6.37 -9.92 7.65
N SER A 42 -7.72 -9.98 7.58
CA SER A 42 -8.56 -10.63 8.59
C SER A 42 -8.26 -12.12 8.79
N TYR A 43 -7.80 -12.81 7.74
CA TYR A 43 -7.50 -14.25 7.82
C TYR A 43 -6.21 -14.59 8.60
N THR A 44 -5.44 -13.58 9.02
CA THR A 44 -4.18 -13.78 9.75
C THR A 44 -4.15 -13.05 11.09
N VAL A 45 -5.30 -12.56 11.54
CA VAL A 45 -5.41 -11.81 12.81
C VAL A 45 -4.93 -12.66 13.99
N GLU A 46 -5.34 -13.92 14.09
CA GLU A 46 -4.96 -14.81 15.20
C GLU A 46 -3.44 -15.02 15.26
N GLU A 47 -2.81 -15.31 14.10
CA GLU A 47 -1.36 -15.51 14.04
C GLU A 47 -0.60 -14.21 14.34
N LEU A 48 -1.08 -13.06 13.83
CA LEU A 48 -0.48 -11.77 14.15
C LEU A 48 -0.60 -11.46 15.64
N MET A 49 -1.78 -11.63 16.24
CA MET A 49 -2.00 -11.40 17.67
C MET A 49 -1.12 -12.31 18.52
N SER A 50 -0.98 -13.59 18.17
CA SER A 50 -0.06 -14.52 18.86
C SER A 50 1.39 -14.05 18.82
N TYR A 51 1.84 -13.50 17.70
CA TYR A 51 3.18 -12.90 17.60
C TYR A 51 3.33 -11.64 18.45
N LEU A 52 2.31 -10.77 18.45
CA LEU A 52 2.33 -9.50 19.19
C LEU A 52 2.25 -9.71 20.72
N GLU A 53 1.74 -10.83 21.22
CA GLU A 53 1.81 -11.16 22.66
C GLU A 53 3.26 -11.19 23.21
N THR A 54 4.19 -11.62 22.40
CA THR A 54 5.63 -11.66 22.77
C THR A 54 6.41 -10.46 22.24
N ASN A 55 5.83 -9.67 21.36
CA ASN A 55 6.42 -8.47 20.74
C ASN A 55 5.41 -7.31 20.75
N PRO A 56 4.96 -6.84 21.92
CA PRO A 56 3.84 -5.91 22.01
C PRO A 56 4.15 -4.56 21.37
N PRO A 57 3.27 -4.04 20.50
CA PRO A 57 3.37 -2.68 20.00
C PRO A 57 2.98 -1.69 21.11
N THR A 58 3.49 -0.47 21.01
CA THR A 58 3.09 0.66 21.87
C THR A 58 2.18 1.63 21.15
N MET A 59 2.14 1.55 19.82
CA MET A 59 1.25 2.29 18.94
C MET A 59 1.15 1.62 17.57
N VAL A 60 0.09 1.94 16.83
CA VAL A 60 -0.10 1.52 15.44
C VAL A 60 -0.24 2.76 14.55
N VAL A 61 0.26 2.67 13.33
CA VAL A 61 -0.01 3.62 12.25
C VAL A 61 -0.50 2.85 11.03
N ASN A 62 -1.69 3.20 10.50
CA ASN A 62 -2.14 2.69 9.23
C ASN A 62 -1.71 3.62 8.10
N THR A 63 -1.14 3.05 7.04
CA THR A 63 -0.73 3.81 5.85
C THR A 63 -1.93 4.33 5.07
N HIS A 64 -3.03 3.58 5.06
CA HIS A 64 -4.32 3.95 4.47
C HIS A 64 -5.42 2.99 4.95
N TYR A 65 -6.68 3.22 4.52
CA TYR A 65 -7.87 2.56 5.06
C TYR A 65 -8.20 1.18 4.46
N HIS A 66 -7.48 0.69 3.46
CA HIS A 66 -7.84 -0.57 2.80
C HIS A 66 -7.83 -1.76 3.75
N GLU A 67 -8.66 -2.74 3.44
CA GLU A 67 -9.00 -3.89 4.26
C GLU A 67 -7.82 -4.78 4.66
N ASP A 68 -6.77 -4.78 3.85
CA ASP A 68 -5.55 -5.54 4.05
C ASP A 68 -4.45 -4.78 4.84
N HIS A 69 -4.80 -3.58 5.33
CA HIS A 69 -3.90 -2.75 6.15
C HIS A 69 -4.43 -2.52 7.57
N ILE A 70 -5.71 -2.76 7.83
CA ILE A 70 -6.38 -2.37 9.07
C ILE A 70 -7.02 -3.52 9.84
N ALA A 71 -6.87 -4.77 9.37
CA ALA A 71 -7.75 -5.86 9.82
C ALA A 71 -7.57 -6.25 11.28
N ALA A 72 -6.38 -6.17 11.85
CA ALA A 72 -6.17 -6.46 13.27
C ALA A 72 -6.32 -5.24 14.19
N ASN A 73 -6.67 -4.07 13.68
CA ASN A 73 -6.79 -2.85 14.48
C ASN A 73 -7.67 -3.05 15.72
N HIS A 74 -8.90 -3.53 15.53
CA HIS A 74 -9.86 -3.77 16.60
C HIS A 74 -9.28 -4.68 17.69
N HIS A 75 -8.73 -5.81 17.30
CA HIS A 75 -8.15 -6.80 18.22
C HIS A 75 -6.95 -6.25 19.00
N ILE A 76 -6.10 -5.45 18.33
CA ILE A 76 -4.95 -4.78 18.96
C ILE A 76 -5.44 -3.75 19.99
N GLN A 77 -6.48 -2.97 19.67
CA GLN A 77 -7.06 -2.02 20.62
C GLN A 77 -7.65 -2.70 21.85
N GLU A 78 -8.43 -3.75 21.64
CA GLU A 78 -9.02 -4.51 22.75
C GLU A 78 -7.95 -5.17 23.63
N ARG A 79 -6.90 -5.72 23.01
CA ARG A 79 -5.89 -6.49 23.75
C ARG A 79 -4.86 -5.63 24.47
N PHE A 80 -4.40 -4.57 23.82
CA PHE A 80 -3.26 -3.75 24.32
C PHE A 80 -3.67 -2.36 24.79
N GLY A 81 -4.86 -1.89 24.47
CA GLY A 81 -5.36 -0.55 24.87
C GLY A 81 -4.54 0.60 24.30
N ILE A 82 -3.88 0.41 23.15
CA ILE A 82 -2.98 1.39 22.54
C ILE A 82 -3.68 2.23 21.46
N ASN A 83 -3.11 3.39 21.17
CA ASN A 83 -3.59 4.27 20.13
C ASN A 83 -3.23 3.75 18.74
N ILE A 84 -4.17 3.88 17.82
CA ILE A 84 -3.99 3.68 16.39
C ILE A 84 -4.14 5.02 15.70
N TYR A 85 -3.22 5.34 14.80
CA TYR A 85 -3.19 6.59 14.06
C TYR A 85 -3.39 6.34 12.57
N ALA A 86 -4.15 7.21 11.91
CA ALA A 86 -4.35 7.18 10.47
C ALA A 86 -4.53 8.60 9.94
N HIS A 87 -4.48 8.77 8.62
CA HIS A 87 -4.81 10.03 8.00
C HIS A 87 -6.24 10.46 8.34
N GLN A 88 -6.49 11.76 8.45
CA GLN A 88 -7.80 12.27 8.86
C GLN A 88 -8.96 11.76 7.98
N GLU A 89 -8.74 11.62 6.67
CA GLU A 89 -9.75 11.09 5.73
C GLU A 89 -10.02 9.58 5.91
N ALA A 90 -9.09 8.82 6.51
CA ALA A 90 -9.26 7.41 6.80
C ALA A 90 -10.20 7.15 8.00
N ILE A 91 -10.28 8.10 8.94
CA ILE A 91 -10.99 7.92 10.23
C ILE A 91 -12.44 7.46 10.05
N PRO A 92 -13.28 8.12 9.23
CA PRO A 92 -14.67 7.69 9.03
C PRO A 92 -14.78 6.35 8.29
N LEU A 93 -13.77 5.99 7.49
CA LEU A 93 -13.76 4.74 6.74
C LEU A 93 -13.38 3.55 7.63
N ILE A 94 -12.37 3.70 8.48
CA ILE A 94 -11.91 2.68 9.43
C ILE A 94 -12.93 2.47 10.56
N GLY A 95 -13.67 3.53 10.93
CA GLY A 95 -14.68 3.49 11.99
C GLY A 95 -15.99 2.81 11.61
N GLN A 96 -16.12 2.25 10.42
CA GLN A 96 -17.34 1.61 9.94
C GLN A 96 -17.03 0.31 9.16
N ARG A 97 -18.07 -0.51 8.98
CA ARG A 97 -17.94 -1.69 8.12
C ARG A 97 -17.81 -1.27 6.66
N LEU A 98 -16.68 -1.64 6.04
CA LEU A 98 -16.40 -1.31 4.64
C LEU A 98 -17.31 -2.12 3.69
N PRO A 99 -17.81 -1.53 2.61
CA PRO A 99 -18.45 -2.26 1.53
C PRO A 99 -17.38 -2.93 0.65
N LEU A 100 -17.08 -4.20 0.91
CA LEU A 100 -16.08 -4.95 0.15
C LEU A 100 -16.68 -5.64 -1.07
N PHE A 101 -15.90 -5.70 -2.16
CA PHE A 101 -16.18 -6.58 -3.28
C PHE A 101 -15.96 -8.06 -2.89
N PRO A 102 -16.63 -9.02 -3.54
CA PRO A 102 -16.46 -10.45 -3.23
C PRO A 102 -15.01 -10.95 -3.26
N TYR A 103 -14.18 -10.42 -4.17
CA TYR A 103 -12.78 -10.80 -4.23
C TYR A 103 -11.96 -10.27 -3.03
N GLN A 104 -12.27 -9.07 -2.53
CA GLN A 104 -11.63 -8.49 -1.34
C GLN A 104 -11.97 -9.33 -0.11
N GLU A 105 -13.25 -9.66 0.08
CA GLU A 105 -13.66 -10.58 1.14
C GLU A 105 -12.97 -11.93 1.02
N MET A 106 -12.90 -12.48 -0.18
CA MET A 106 -12.25 -13.78 -0.41
C MET A 106 -10.75 -13.74 -0.10
N VAL A 107 -10.04 -12.68 -0.47
CA VAL A 107 -8.57 -12.60 -0.34
C VAL A 107 -8.14 -12.12 1.05
N TRP A 108 -8.79 -11.07 1.58
CA TRP A 108 -8.33 -10.37 2.79
C TRP A 108 -9.33 -10.42 3.95
N GLY A 109 -10.63 -10.66 3.66
CA GLY A 109 -11.70 -10.70 4.66
C GLY A 109 -12.16 -9.31 5.11
N TYR A 110 -13.16 -9.28 6.00
CA TYR A 110 -13.71 -8.04 6.56
C TYR A 110 -12.92 -7.61 7.80
N PRO A 111 -12.33 -6.39 7.82
CA PRO A 111 -11.83 -5.79 9.04
C PRO A 111 -13.02 -5.41 9.94
N GLU A 112 -12.85 -5.56 11.25
CA GLU A 112 -13.78 -5.01 12.21
C GLU A 112 -13.56 -3.50 12.37
N PRO A 113 -14.64 -2.69 12.49
CA PRO A 113 -14.50 -1.27 12.75
C PRO A 113 -13.66 -0.99 14.00
N SER A 114 -12.81 0.00 13.92
CA SER A 114 -11.93 0.39 15.03
C SER A 114 -11.85 1.90 15.17
N THR A 115 -11.44 2.36 16.36
CA THR A 115 -11.28 3.79 16.63
C THR A 115 -9.86 4.22 16.34
N VAL A 116 -9.69 5.16 15.43
CA VAL A 116 -8.36 5.69 15.08
C VAL A 116 -8.30 7.20 15.34
N LEU A 117 -7.11 7.68 15.63
CA LEU A 117 -6.82 9.08 15.88
C LEU A 117 -6.15 9.72 14.66
N PRO A 118 -6.32 11.02 14.42
CA PRO A 118 -5.61 11.71 13.36
C PRO A 118 -4.10 11.65 13.62
N ILE A 119 -3.35 11.26 12.56
CA ILE A 119 -1.91 11.11 12.66
C ILE A 119 -1.21 12.48 12.76
N PRO A 120 -0.26 12.66 13.68
CA PRO A 120 0.59 13.85 13.70
C PRO A 120 1.63 13.79 12.56
N SER A 121 2.19 14.93 12.19
CA SER A 121 3.25 15.00 11.16
C SER A 121 4.55 14.28 11.53
N ILE A 122 4.76 13.98 12.80
CA ILE A 122 5.94 13.28 13.34
C ILE A 122 5.48 12.21 14.33
N ILE A 123 5.92 10.98 14.12
CA ILE A 123 5.82 9.86 15.06
C ILE A 123 7.19 9.67 15.73
N ARG A 124 7.17 9.47 17.04
CA ARG A 124 8.39 9.21 17.83
C ARG A 124 8.28 7.89 18.57
N THR A 125 9.31 7.09 18.46
CA THR A 125 9.55 5.92 19.30
C THR A 125 10.71 6.20 20.27
N ASN A 126 11.15 5.23 21.02
CA ASN A 126 12.31 5.43 21.93
C ASN A 126 13.59 5.75 21.16
N ARG A 127 13.79 5.18 19.97
CA ARG A 127 15.02 5.21 19.21
C ARG A 127 14.93 6.00 17.90
N PHE A 128 13.72 6.16 17.33
CA PHE A 128 13.53 6.66 15.96
C PHE A 128 12.51 7.79 15.89
N ILE A 129 12.66 8.60 14.83
CA ILE A 129 11.75 9.69 14.49
C ILE A 129 11.29 9.49 13.07
N PHE A 130 9.98 9.28 12.90
CA PHE A 130 9.37 9.10 11.60
C PHE A 130 8.63 10.38 11.18
N GLU A 131 8.98 10.90 10.02
CA GLU A 131 8.21 11.93 9.33
C GLU A 131 7.04 11.27 8.60
N VAL A 132 5.85 11.82 8.77
CA VAL A 132 4.65 11.39 8.06
C VAL A 132 4.47 12.28 6.83
N ILE A 133 4.42 11.66 5.66
CA ILE A 133 4.29 12.36 4.38
C ILE A 133 3.02 11.87 3.69
N GLU A 134 2.10 12.78 3.40
CA GLU A 134 0.92 12.47 2.59
C GLU A 134 1.36 12.11 1.16
N THR A 135 0.87 10.99 0.68
CA THR A 135 1.20 10.45 -0.65
C THR A 135 -0.08 9.95 -1.34
N PRO A 136 -1.04 10.84 -1.62
CA PRO A 136 -2.24 10.45 -2.32
C PRO A 136 -1.93 9.91 -3.72
N GLY A 137 -2.86 9.11 -4.26
CA GLY A 137 -2.77 8.53 -5.60
C GLY A 137 -3.29 7.10 -5.65
N HIS A 138 -2.81 6.21 -4.76
CA HIS A 138 -3.39 4.89 -4.52
C HIS A 138 -4.75 5.01 -3.79
N SER A 139 -4.79 5.81 -2.75
CA SER A 139 -6.00 6.30 -2.09
C SER A 139 -5.80 7.77 -1.68
N LYS A 140 -6.86 8.47 -1.31
CA LYS A 140 -6.77 9.88 -0.92
C LYS A 140 -6.08 10.08 0.43
N ASP A 141 -6.27 9.14 1.33
CA ASP A 141 -5.76 9.13 2.71
C ASP A 141 -4.37 8.50 2.83
N HIS A 142 -3.75 8.09 1.71
CA HIS A 142 -2.48 7.37 1.75
C HIS A 142 -1.34 8.23 2.30
N ILE A 143 -0.59 7.66 3.24
CA ILE A 143 0.62 8.24 3.85
C ILE A 143 1.79 7.26 3.80
N VAL A 144 2.98 7.78 3.89
CA VAL A 144 4.22 7.02 4.14
C VAL A 144 4.91 7.51 5.39
N LEU A 145 5.65 6.62 6.05
CA LEU A 145 6.52 6.97 7.18
C LEU A 145 7.97 6.92 6.73
N VAL A 146 8.72 7.99 7.02
CA VAL A 146 10.12 8.10 6.65
C VAL A 146 11.00 8.33 7.87
N GLU A 147 11.93 7.43 8.12
CA GLU A 147 13.02 7.62 9.08
C GLU A 147 14.29 8.07 8.33
N ARG A 148 14.65 9.35 8.46
CA ARG A 148 15.66 9.97 7.59
C ARG A 148 17.09 9.49 7.87
N SER A 149 17.45 9.18 9.12
CA SER A 149 18.81 8.81 9.49
C SER A 149 19.19 7.44 8.92
N LYS A 150 18.23 6.52 8.89
CA LYS A 150 18.39 5.18 8.32
C LYS A 150 17.99 5.12 6.83
N GLY A 151 17.26 6.14 6.36
CA GLY A 151 16.72 6.19 5.00
C GLY A 151 15.58 5.21 4.77
N TRP A 152 14.90 4.76 5.83
CA TRP A 152 13.71 3.89 5.68
C TRP A 152 12.50 4.67 5.23
N CYS A 153 11.77 4.12 4.27
CA CYS A 153 10.51 4.63 3.80
C CYS A 153 9.51 3.46 3.73
N PHE A 154 8.56 3.44 4.66
CA PHE A 154 7.45 2.49 4.65
C PHE A 154 6.43 3.02 3.64
N SER A 155 6.50 2.48 2.43
CA SER A 155 5.84 3.07 1.26
C SER A 155 4.36 2.68 1.13
N GLY A 156 3.84 1.80 1.99
CA GLY A 156 2.49 1.29 1.79
C GLY A 156 2.30 0.78 0.36
N ASP A 157 1.17 1.13 -0.23
CA ASP A 157 0.79 0.73 -1.59
C ASP A 157 1.06 1.80 -2.66
N ILE A 158 1.61 2.99 -2.28
CA ILE A 158 1.94 4.02 -3.29
C ILE A 158 3.01 3.55 -4.27
N PHE A 159 3.86 2.60 -3.85
CA PHE A 159 4.85 1.94 -4.69
C PHE A 159 5.01 0.49 -4.27
N VAL A 160 4.75 -0.44 -5.18
CA VAL A 160 4.90 -1.89 -4.96
C VAL A 160 5.84 -2.56 -5.95
N ASN A 161 6.03 -1.98 -7.14
CA ASN A 161 6.93 -2.47 -8.17
C ASN A 161 7.21 -1.37 -9.19
N LYS A 162 8.29 -1.49 -9.96
CA LYS A 162 8.68 -0.56 -11.03
C LYS A 162 7.86 -0.67 -12.33
N THR A 163 7.01 -1.67 -12.45
CA THR A 163 6.05 -1.82 -13.56
C THR A 163 4.75 -2.38 -13.04
N ILE A 164 3.64 -1.93 -13.61
CA ILE A 164 2.29 -2.38 -13.30
C ILE A 164 1.52 -2.63 -14.60
N LYS A 165 0.47 -3.45 -14.53
CA LYS A 165 -0.45 -3.71 -15.66
C LYS A 165 -1.88 -3.30 -15.35
N THR A 166 -2.21 -3.19 -14.08
CA THR A 166 -3.57 -2.88 -13.61
C THR A 166 -3.49 -1.95 -12.42
N ILE A 167 -4.52 -1.14 -12.24
CA ILE A 167 -4.76 -0.33 -11.04
C ILE A 167 -6.20 -0.48 -10.60
N ARG A 168 -6.52 -0.09 -9.36
CA ARG A 168 -7.89 0.06 -8.89
C ARG A 168 -8.57 1.22 -9.62
N GLN A 169 -9.89 1.20 -9.68
CA GLN A 169 -10.68 2.23 -10.36
C GLN A 169 -10.50 3.62 -9.72
N GLU A 170 -10.28 3.70 -8.42
CA GLU A 170 -10.09 4.92 -7.65
C GLU A 170 -8.67 5.49 -7.71
N GLU A 171 -7.68 4.74 -8.23
CA GLU A 171 -6.30 5.20 -8.31
C GLU A 171 -6.10 6.25 -9.41
N ASP A 172 -5.28 7.25 -9.11
CA ASP A 172 -4.90 8.33 -10.03
C ASP A 172 -3.38 8.35 -10.27
N MET A 173 -2.97 7.99 -11.48
CA MET A 173 -1.54 7.93 -11.84
C MET A 173 -0.86 9.29 -11.87
N ALA A 174 -1.56 10.36 -12.20
CA ALA A 174 -0.97 11.71 -12.17
C ALA A 174 -0.63 12.11 -10.72
N ILE A 175 -1.54 11.87 -9.80
CA ILE A 175 -1.35 12.14 -8.37
C ILE A 175 -0.29 11.21 -7.79
N THR A 176 -0.34 9.91 -8.13
CA THR A 176 0.67 8.91 -7.72
C THR A 176 2.08 9.35 -8.12
N ILE A 177 2.30 9.70 -9.39
CA ILE A 177 3.62 10.13 -9.88
C ILE A 177 4.11 11.39 -9.15
N ASN A 178 3.24 12.35 -8.88
CA ASN A 178 3.60 13.54 -8.10
C ASN A 178 4.04 13.18 -6.67
N SER A 179 3.35 12.24 -6.02
CA SER A 179 3.73 11.73 -4.70
C SER A 179 5.08 11.02 -4.75
N LEU A 180 5.32 10.14 -5.72
CA LEU A 180 6.59 9.42 -5.88
C LEU A 180 7.77 10.35 -6.20
N ARG A 181 7.57 11.40 -7.01
CA ARG A 181 8.60 12.42 -7.29
C ARG A 181 9.01 13.16 -6.02
N ARG A 182 8.05 13.51 -5.15
CA ARG A 182 8.34 14.13 -3.84
C ARG A 182 9.16 13.19 -2.95
N LEU A 183 8.83 11.88 -2.92
CA LEU A 183 9.61 10.89 -2.18
C LEU A 183 11.02 10.72 -2.75
N ALA A 184 11.18 10.64 -4.07
CA ALA A 184 12.48 10.54 -4.72
C ALA A 184 13.38 11.77 -4.46
N ALA A 185 12.78 12.95 -4.24
CA ALA A 185 13.48 14.20 -3.95
C ALA A 185 13.86 14.38 -2.47
N LEU A 186 13.51 13.44 -1.58
CA LEU A 186 13.85 13.52 -0.16
C LEU A 186 15.37 13.59 0.05
N LYS A 187 15.80 14.54 0.87
CA LYS A 187 17.22 14.71 1.24
C LYS A 187 17.61 13.70 2.31
N THR A 188 17.95 12.49 1.88
CA THR A 188 18.48 11.40 2.71
C THR A 188 19.70 10.80 2.02
N ASN A 189 20.66 10.26 2.77
CA ASN A 189 21.84 9.61 2.19
C ASN A 189 21.47 8.40 1.34
N ARG A 190 20.51 7.61 1.78
CA ARG A 190 19.91 6.48 1.07
C ARG A 190 18.40 6.55 1.19
N LEU A 191 17.69 5.87 0.33
CA LEU A 191 16.23 5.68 0.40
C LEU A 191 15.95 4.19 0.21
N ILE A 192 15.47 3.55 1.27
CA ILE A 192 15.08 2.14 1.26
C ILE A 192 13.56 2.10 1.29
N LEU A 193 12.95 1.47 0.30
CA LEU A 193 11.49 1.29 0.26
C LEU A 193 11.12 -0.05 0.89
N LEU A 194 10.27 0.00 1.91
CA LEU A 194 9.63 -1.16 2.55
C LEU A 194 8.16 -1.12 2.12
N THR A 195 7.80 -2.01 1.18
CA THR A 195 6.49 -1.96 0.52
C THR A 195 5.45 -2.82 1.23
N ALA A 196 4.18 -2.51 1.05
CA ALA A 196 3.08 -3.30 1.60
C ALA A 196 3.01 -4.75 1.08
N LEU A 197 3.70 -5.08 -0.02
CA LEU A 197 3.84 -6.47 -0.47
C LEU A 197 5.05 -7.20 0.13
N GLY A 198 5.74 -6.60 1.09
CA GLY A 198 6.91 -7.18 1.74
C GLY A 198 8.17 -7.22 0.87
N ARG A 199 8.25 -6.41 -0.19
CA ARG A 199 9.48 -6.20 -0.94
C ARG A 199 10.28 -5.07 -0.32
N ILE A 200 11.60 -5.25 -0.24
CA ILE A 200 12.53 -4.22 0.24
C ILE A 200 13.46 -3.85 -0.91
N PHE A 201 13.54 -2.56 -1.21
CA PHE A 201 14.39 -2.02 -2.27
C PHE A 201 15.42 -1.07 -1.67
N ASP A 202 16.69 -1.45 -1.66
CA ASP A 202 17.78 -0.65 -1.10
C ASP A 202 18.09 0.61 -1.92
N ASN A 203 17.75 0.62 -3.17
CA ASN A 203 17.94 1.72 -4.13
C ASN A 203 16.62 2.42 -4.50
N GLY A 204 15.80 2.72 -3.48
CA GLY A 204 14.44 3.23 -3.65
C GLY A 204 14.31 4.44 -4.59
N ARG A 205 15.28 5.35 -4.63
CA ARG A 205 15.23 6.49 -5.58
C ARG A 205 15.23 6.05 -7.04
N GLU A 206 16.05 5.09 -7.38
CA GLU A 206 16.15 4.54 -8.73
C GLU A 206 14.87 3.78 -9.11
N GLU A 207 14.31 3.05 -8.13
CA GLU A 207 13.06 2.32 -8.34
C GLU A 207 11.89 3.30 -8.59
N LEU A 208 11.77 4.37 -7.79
CA LEU A 208 10.74 5.42 -7.98
C LEU A 208 10.90 6.13 -9.32
N LYS A 209 12.13 6.48 -9.72
CA LYS A 209 12.41 7.09 -11.03
C LYS A 209 12.11 6.13 -12.18
N SER A 210 12.41 4.84 -12.02
CA SER A 210 12.12 3.82 -13.02
C SER A 210 10.62 3.66 -13.23
N PHE A 211 9.83 3.69 -12.15
CA PHE A 211 8.38 3.67 -12.24
C PHE A 211 7.82 4.95 -12.89
N ASP A 212 8.31 6.13 -12.51
CA ASP A 212 7.92 7.39 -13.16
C ASP A 212 8.20 7.32 -14.67
N SER A 213 9.40 6.90 -15.06
CA SER A 213 9.78 6.76 -16.47
C SER A 213 8.88 5.76 -17.22
N PHE A 214 8.55 4.63 -16.58
CA PHE A 214 7.62 3.63 -17.13
C PHE A 214 6.23 4.23 -17.39
N ILE A 215 5.67 4.95 -16.42
CA ILE A 215 4.35 5.57 -16.55
C ILE A 215 4.35 6.70 -17.58
N GLN A 216 5.41 7.52 -17.65
CA GLN A 216 5.54 8.58 -18.67
C GLN A 216 5.62 7.98 -20.09
N ASP A 217 6.40 6.92 -20.29
CA ASP A 217 6.49 6.22 -21.57
C ASP A 217 5.14 5.59 -21.97
N LEU A 218 4.45 4.96 -21.01
CA LEU A 218 3.12 4.41 -21.22
C LEU A 218 2.11 5.51 -21.62
N ALA A 219 2.10 6.63 -20.91
CA ALA A 219 1.22 7.75 -21.22
C ALA A 219 1.47 8.32 -22.62
N GLN A 220 2.74 8.49 -23.01
CA GLN A 220 3.11 8.97 -24.35
C GLN A 220 2.65 8.01 -25.45
N LYS A 221 2.85 6.69 -25.26
CA LYS A 221 2.40 5.65 -26.20
C LYS A 221 0.88 5.63 -26.31
N ALA A 222 0.18 5.63 -25.19
CA ALA A 222 -1.29 5.65 -25.16
C ALA A 222 -1.87 6.89 -25.83
N LEU A 223 -1.34 8.08 -25.55
CA LEU A 223 -1.74 9.33 -26.22
C LEU A 223 -1.50 9.31 -27.72
N LYS A 224 -0.34 8.79 -28.18
CA LYS A 224 -0.04 8.65 -29.61
C LYS A 224 -1.04 7.77 -30.34
N LEU A 225 -1.46 6.65 -29.73
CA LEU A 225 -2.49 5.76 -30.29
C LEU A 225 -3.86 6.46 -30.26
N LYS A 226 -4.20 7.14 -29.16
CA LYS A 226 -5.44 7.92 -29.04
C LYS A 226 -5.58 8.98 -30.14
N PHE A 227 -4.50 9.71 -30.44
CA PHE A 227 -4.47 10.71 -31.53
C PHE A 227 -4.63 10.07 -32.92
N ARG A 228 -4.33 8.78 -33.08
CA ARG A 228 -4.59 8.01 -34.31
C ARG A 228 -6.01 7.47 -34.40
N GLY A 229 -6.86 7.78 -33.41
CA GLY A 229 -8.26 7.34 -33.38
C GLY A 229 -8.55 5.99 -32.71
N TYR A 230 -7.54 5.38 -32.06
CA TYR A 230 -7.71 4.13 -31.35
C TYR A 230 -8.63 4.30 -30.13
N SER A 231 -9.54 3.35 -29.96
CA SER A 231 -10.32 3.20 -28.72
C SER A 231 -9.44 2.76 -27.56
N VAL A 232 -9.93 2.86 -26.32
CA VAL A 232 -9.20 2.37 -25.13
C VAL A 232 -8.90 0.87 -25.26
N GLN A 233 -9.83 0.07 -25.76
CA GLN A 233 -9.68 -1.38 -25.97
C GLN A 233 -8.58 -1.70 -26.97
N GLU A 234 -8.50 -0.95 -28.07
CA GLU A 234 -7.42 -1.12 -29.07
C GLU A 234 -6.06 -0.69 -28.52
N ILE A 235 -6.00 0.36 -27.69
CA ILE A 235 -4.78 0.78 -26.98
C ILE A 235 -4.32 -0.30 -26.00
N MET A 236 -5.25 -0.90 -25.25
CA MET A 236 -4.94 -2.02 -24.35
C MET A 236 -4.41 -3.23 -25.12
N ALA A 237 -5.03 -3.58 -26.24
CA ALA A 237 -4.59 -4.69 -27.09
C ALA A 237 -3.16 -4.46 -27.64
N ASP A 238 -2.87 -3.24 -28.09
CA ASP A 238 -1.54 -2.87 -28.64
C ASP A 238 -0.45 -2.87 -27.56
N LEU A 239 -0.71 -2.29 -26.37
CA LEU A 239 0.31 -2.07 -25.36
C LEU A 239 0.48 -3.24 -24.37
N PHE A 240 -0.58 -4.03 -24.12
CA PHE A 240 -0.60 -5.09 -23.11
C PHE A 240 -1.09 -6.45 -23.61
N GLY A 241 -1.53 -6.54 -24.86
CA GLY A 241 -2.13 -7.75 -25.43
C GLY A 241 -3.60 -7.95 -25.02
N GLY A 242 -4.23 -6.92 -24.44
CA GLY A 242 -5.63 -6.93 -23.98
C GLY A 242 -5.78 -6.68 -22.49
N GLU A 243 -6.95 -7.03 -21.96
CA GLU A 243 -7.29 -6.87 -20.54
C GLU A 243 -6.60 -7.94 -19.68
N ASP A 244 -6.21 -7.58 -18.46
CA ASP A 244 -5.70 -8.53 -17.48
C ASP A 244 -6.83 -9.46 -16.99
N PRO A 245 -6.60 -10.78 -16.89
CA PRO A 245 -7.61 -11.73 -16.43
C PRO A 245 -8.22 -11.40 -15.05
N ARG A 246 -7.48 -10.68 -14.21
CA ARG A 246 -7.98 -10.23 -12.90
C ARG A 246 -9.17 -9.28 -13.01
N ALA A 247 -9.33 -8.54 -14.10
CA ALA A 247 -10.44 -7.62 -14.29
C ALA A 247 -11.80 -8.32 -14.16
N SER A 248 -11.96 -9.50 -14.77
CA SER A 248 -13.20 -10.27 -14.65
C SER A 248 -13.43 -10.82 -13.24
N LEU A 249 -12.36 -11.21 -12.53
CA LEU A 249 -12.42 -11.73 -11.16
C LEU A 249 -12.73 -10.64 -10.13
N THR A 250 -12.36 -9.40 -10.43
CA THR A 250 -12.51 -8.24 -9.53
C THR A 250 -13.65 -7.30 -9.93
N ASN A 251 -14.53 -7.72 -10.83
CA ASN A 251 -15.59 -6.88 -11.38
C ASN A 251 -15.06 -5.54 -11.93
N ASN A 252 -13.96 -5.58 -12.66
CA ASN A 252 -13.20 -4.46 -13.21
C ASN A 252 -12.64 -3.48 -12.18
N GLN A 253 -12.68 -3.82 -10.88
CA GLN A 253 -12.05 -2.99 -9.85
C GLN A 253 -10.53 -2.87 -10.09
N PHE A 254 -9.85 -3.99 -10.40
CA PHE A 254 -8.49 -4.01 -10.92
C PHE A 254 -8.50 -4.30 -12.42
N SER A 255 -8.07 -3.33 -13.25
CA SER A 255 -8.08 -3.53 -14.70
C SER A 255 -6.97 -2.77 -15.42
N THR A 256 -6.58 -3.26 -16.59
CA THR A 256 -5.71 -2.55 -17.53
C THR A 256 -6.44 -1.33 -18.09
N GLU A 257 -7.75 -1.43 -18.25
CA GLU A 257 -8.58 -0.30 -18.70
C GLU A 257 -8.46 0.89 -17.74
N ASN A 258 -8.51 0.67 -16.41
CA ASN A 258 -8.33 1.71 -15.41
C ASN A 258 -6.95 2.39 -15.57
N LEU A 259 -5.88 1.61 -15.75
CA LEU A 259 -4.54 2.14 -15.96
C LEU A 259 -4.47 3.00 -17.24
N ILE A 260 -4.98 2.51 -18.37
CA ILE A 260 -4.95 3.27 -19.63
C ILE A 260 -5.78 4.55 -19.52
N ARG A 261 -6.96 4.49 -18.91
CA ARG A 261 -7.78 5.69 -18.69
C ARG A 261 -7.06 6.71 -17.81
N SER A 262 -6.44 6.25 -16.71
CA SER A 262 -5.70 7.13 -15.78
C SER A 262 -4.51 7.81 -16.47
N VAL A 263 -3.69 7.06 -17.23
CA VAL A 263 -2.53 7.68 -17.91
C VAL A 263 -2.93 8.60 -19.07
N LEU A 264 -4.06 8.37 -19.73
CA LEU A 264 -4.61 9.29 -20.75
C LEU A 264 -5.09 10.61 -20.18
N MET A 265 -5.35 10.70 -18.88
CA MET A 265 -5.73 11.93 -18.18
C MET A 265 -4.52 12.72 -17.67
N MET A 266 -3.31 12.15 -17.69
CA MET A 266 -2.08 12.85 -17.31
C MET A 266 -1.79 13.98 -18.30
N LYS A 267 -1.42 15.16 -17.76
CA LYS A 267 -1.09 16.38 -18.54
C LYS A 267 0.43 16.54 -18.66
#